data_aa272f69317219927cb82d388f352b85
#
_entry.id   aa272f69317219927cb82d388f352b85
#
_cell.length_a   1.000
_cell.length_b   1.000
_cell.length_c   1.000
_cell.angle_alpha   90.00
_cell.angle_beta   90.00
_cell.angle_gamma   90.00
#
_symmetry.space_group_name_H-M   'P 1'
#
loop_
_entity.id
_entity.type
_entity.pdbx_description
1 polymer ?
#
loop_
_entity_poly.entity_id
_entity_poly.type
_entity_poly.pdbx_seq_one_letter_code
_entity_poly.pdbx_strand_id
1 'polypeptide(L)'
;MADRPNIVFLFPDQLRRDFLSCYGAAFIDTPNIDSIAENGTRYNEAYSQSPICVPARNALLSGMNAIRNGITDNNHGIRLDYQAAGIQTWPELLSDAGYYTSAIGKMHFYPWD
;
A
#
# COMPACT_ATOMS: atom_id res chain seq x y z
N MET A 1 21.43 20.34 3.01
CA MET A 1 20.24 19.73 2.36
C MET A 1 19.74 18.67 3.32
N ALA A 2 18.45 18.65 3.62
CA ALA A 2 17.89 17.55 4.43
C ALA A 2 18.18 16.23 3.70
N ASP A 3 18.70 15.25 4.44
CA ASP A 3 18.97 13.93 3.91
C ASP A 3 17.63 13.30 3.53
N ARG A 4 17.45 12.99 2.22
CA ARG A 4 16.21 12.38 1.72
C ARG A 4 16.41 10.88 1.66
N PRO A 5 15.85 10.11 2.60
CA PRO A 5 16.01 8.66 2.60
C PRO A 5 15.35 8.03 1.38
N ASN A 6 15.92 6.94 0.86
CA ASN A 6 15.21 6.09 -0.07
C ASN A 6 14.03 5.41 0.61
N ILE A 7 12.90 5.33 -0.09
CA ILE A 7 11.66 4.73 0.43
C ILE A 7 11.37 3.50 -0.43
N VAL A 8 11.31 2.33 0.21
CA VAL A 8 10.88 1.08 -0.42
C VAL A 8 9.59 0.62 0.23
N PHE A 9 8.52 0.55 -0.55
CA PHE A 9 7.21 0.08 -0.11
C PHE A 9 6.95 -1.33 -0.63
N LEU A 10 7.01 -2.31 0.26
CA LEU A 10 6.72 -3.72 -0.05
C LEU A 10 5.25 -4.00 0.28
N PHE A 11 4.47 -4.34 -0.74
CA PHE A 11 3.03 -4.56 -0.61
C PHE A 11 2.63 -5.93 -1.17
N PRO A 12 2.81 -7.01 -0.41
CA PRO A 12 2.37 -8.34 -0.81
C PRO A 12 0.86 -8.41 -0.97
N ASP A 13 0.40 -9.08 -2.03
CA ASP A 13 -1.03 -9.31 -2.25
C ASP A 13 -1.55 -10.40 -1.32
N GLN A 14 -2.67 -10.16 -0.66
CA GLN A 14 -3.39 -11.14 0.17
C GLN A 14 -2.56 -11.76 1.32
N LEU A 15 -1.47 -11.12 1.73
CA LEU A 15 -0.67 -11.60 2.85
C LEU A 15 -1.41 -11.37 4.18
N ARG A 16 -1.55 -12.42 4.96
CA ARG A 16 -2.10 -12.38 6.31
C ARG A 16 -0.95 -12.35 7.32
N ARG A 17 -1.13 -11.63 8.43
CA ARG A 17 -0.12 -11.51 9.49
C ARG A 17 0.24 -12.85 10.14
N ASP A 18 -0.74 -13.76 10.24
CA ASP A 18 -0.56 -15.10 10.83
C ASP A 18 0.24 -16.07 9.94
N PHE A 19 0.71 -15.62 8.77
CA PHE A 19 1.68 -16.28 7.91
C PHE A 19 3.11 -15.75 8.07
N LEU A 20 3.34 -14.87 9.06
CA LEU A 20 4.66 -14.30 9.33
C LEU A 20 5.18 -14.80 10.68
N SER A 21 6.42 -15.30 10.72
CA SER A 21 7.03 -15.83 11.94
C SER A 21 7.18 -14.77 13.02
N CYS A 22 7.43 -13.51 12.67
CA CYS A 22 7.46 -12.39 13.63
C CYS A 22 6.10 -12.11 14.30
N TYR A 23 5.01 -12.69 13.79
CA TYR A 23 3.68 -12.67 14.40
C TYR A 23 3.25 -14.03 14.97
N GLY A 24 4.15 -15.01 15.02
CA GLY A 24 3.92 -16.30 15.67
C GLY A 24 3.54 -17.44 14.75
N ALA A 25 3.68 -17.30 13.41
CA ALA A 25 3.53 -18.44 12.50
C ALA A 25 4.58 -19.51 12.81
N ALA A 26 4.13 -20.72 13.17
CA ALA A 26 5.01 -21.82 13.51
C ALA A 26 5.26 -22.80 12.34
N PHE A 27 4.56 -22.62 11.22
CA PHE A 27 4.58 -23.52 10.07
C PHE A 27 5.39 -22.98 8.89
N ILE A 28 5.90 -21.77 8.99
CA ILE A 28 6.69 -21.09 7.95
C ILE A 28 7.71 -20.16 8.61
N ASP A 29 8.91 -20.10 8.04
CA ASP A 29 9.94 -19.16 8.42
C ASP A 29 10.00 -17.98 7.46
N THR A 30 9.99 -16.76 7.99
CA THR A 30 10.06 -15.52 7.21
C THR A 30 11.25 -14.64 7.65
N PRO A 31 12.51 -15.15 7.61
CA PRO A 31 13.65 -14.52 8.27
C PRO A 31 13.95 -13.11 7.78
N ASN A 32 13.73 -12.82 6.51
CA ASN A 32 13.98 -11.49 5.96
C ASN A 32 12.94 -10.46 6.45
N ILE A 33 11.67 -10.88 6.57
CA ILE A 33 10.61 -10.01 7.12
C ILE A 33 10.81 -9.84 8.63
N ASP A 34 11.20 -10.91 9.31
CA ASP A 34 11.49 -10.88 10.73
C ASP A 34 12.64 -9.92 11.05
N SER A 35 13.68 -9.90 10.22
CA SER A 35 14.79 -8.96 10.38
C SER A 35 14.34 -7.49 10.24
N ILE A 36 13.37 -7.21 9.39
CA ILE A 36 12.76 -5.87 9.29
C ILE A 36 11.99 -5.54 10.58
N ALA A 37 11.25 -6.50 11.11
CA ALA A 37 10.51 -6.34 12.35
C ALA A 37 11.41 -6.14 13.57
N GLU A 38 12.56 -6.80 13.61
CA GLU A 38 13.57 -6.68 14.68
C GLU A 38 14.31 -5.33 14.66
N ASN A 39 14.59 -4.80 13.48
CA ASN A 39 15.34 -3.56 13.32
C ASN A 39 14.45 -2.32 13.12
N GLY A 40 13.14 -2.48 13.11
CA GLY A 40 12.17 -1.43 12.86
C GLY A 40 11.01 -1.43 13.87
N THR A 41 9.87 -0.95 13.41
CA THR A 41 8.65 -0.93 14.20
C THR A 41 7.65 -1.95 13.66
N ARG A 42 7.22 -2.87 14.51
CA ARG A 42 6.17 -3.84 14.20
C ARG A 42 4.84 -3.38 14.82
N TYR A 43 3.83 -3.24 13.98
CA TYR A 43 2.47 -2.91 14.42
C TYR A 43 1.67 -4.19 14.65
N ASN A 44 1.17 -4.41 15.85
CA ASN A 44 0.32 -5.55 16.18
C ASN A 44 -1.11 -5.37 15.69
N GLU A 45 -1.56 -4.12 15.61
CA GLU A 45 -2.90 -3.73 15.19
C GLU A 45 -2.81 -2.75 14.01
N ALA A 46 -2.76 -3.27 12.80
CA ALA A 46 -2.79 -2.52 11.56
C ALA A 46 -3.90 -3.07 10.66
N TYR A 47 -4.76 -2.19 10.18
CA TYR A 47 -5.96 -2.57 9.44
C TYR A 47 -5.95 -1.98 8.05
N SER A 48 -6.23 -2.82 7.04
CA SER A 48 -6.54 -2.34 5.70
C SER A 48 -7.89 -1.62 5.69
N GLN A 49 -8.04 -0.60 4.87
CA GLN A 49 -9.29 0.12 4.68
C GLN A 49 -10.35 -0.71 3.93
N SER A 50 -9.93 -1.80 3.29
CA SER A 50 -10.80 -2.75 2.63
C SER A 50 -10.11 -4.12 2.53
N PRO A 51 -10.85 -5.24 2.61
CA PRO A 51 -10.29 -6.57 2.38
C PRO A 51 -10.24 -6.96 0.89
N ILE A 52 -10.58 -6.04 -0.02
CA ILE A 52 -10.68 -6.26 -1.46
C ILE A 52 -9.58 -5.50 -2.18
N CYS A 53 -8.99 -6.09 -3.24
CA CYS A 53 -7.77 -5.61 -3.91
C CYS A 53 -7.86 -4.15 -4.38
N VAL A 54 -8.75 -3.84 -5.33
CA VAL A 54 -8.86 -2.49 -5.92
C VAL A 54 -9.19 -1.44 -4.88
N PRO A 55 -10.20 -1.63 -3.99
CA PRO A 55 -10.48 -0.68 -2.92
C PRO A 55 -9.32 -0.45 -1.96
N ALA A 56 -8.65 -1.52 -1.51
CA ALA A 56 -7.51 -1.40 -0.60
C ALA A 56 -6.35 -0.62 -1.23
N ARG A 57 -6.03 -0.94 -2.49
CA ARG A 57 -4.93 -0.30 -3.24
C ARG A 57 -5.21 1.17 -3.52
N ASN A 58 -6.43 1.50 -3.93
CA ASN A 58 -6.82 2.89 -4.15
C ASN A 58 -6.91 3.69 -2.84
N ALA A 59 -7.36 3.07 -1.75
CA ALA A 59 -7.34 3.70 -0.43
C ALA A 59 -5.91 4.02 0.02
N LEU A 60 -4.97 3.08 -0.18
CA LEU A 60 -3.56 3.28 0.08
C LEU A 60 -2.98 4.39 -0.80
N LEU A 61 -3.26 4.37 -2.11
CA LEU A 61 -2.73 5.30 -3.09
C LEU A 61 -3.16 6.75 -2.80
N SER A 62 -4.44 6.93 -2.45
CA SER A 62 -5.06 8.25 -2.28
C SER A 62 -5.10 8.75 -0.83
N GLY A 63 -4.78 7.90 0.16
CA GLY A 63 -4.97 8.21 1.58
C GLY A 63 -6.43 8.34 2.00
N MET A 64 -7.38 7.88 1.16
CA MET A 64 -8.83 8.01 1.39
C MET A 64 -9.45 6.63 1.60
N ASN A 65 -10.40 6.51 2.54
CA ASN A 65 -11.12 5.26 2.69
C ASN A 65 -12.03 4.97 1.46
N ALA A 66 -12.39 3.69 1.29
CA ALA A 66 -13.15 3.21 0.14
C ALA A 66 -14.52 3.89 -0.04
N ILE A 67 -15.19 4.27 1.06
CA ILE A 67 -16.48 4.98 1.01
C ILE A 67 -16.29 6.39 0.46
N ARG A 68 -15.23 7.07 0.93
CA ARG A 68 -14.96 8.46 0.52
C ARG A 68 -14.47 8.58 -0.92
N ASN A 69 -13.67 7.64 -1.39
CA ASN A 69 -13.20 7.63 -2.78
C ASN A 69 -14.18 6.95 -3.76
N GLY A 70 -15.24 6.31 -3.25
CA GLY A 70 -16.28 5.64 -4.04
C GLY A 70 -15.86 4.29 -4.64
N ILE A 71 -14.68 3.75 -4.25
CA ILE A 71 -14.13 2.51 -4.80
C ILE A 71 -14.35 1.40 -3.79
N THR A 72 -15.44 0.64 -3.97
CA THR A 72 -15.92 -0.33 -2.97
C THR A 72 -15.80 -1.79 -3.41
N ASP A 73 -15.51 -2.06 -4.67
CA ASP A 73 -15.28 -3.40 -5.22
C ASP A 73 -14.25 -3.40 -6.36
N ASN A 74 -13.93 -4.58 -6.89
CA ASN A 74 -12.92 -4.73 -7.95
C ASN A 74 -13.38 -4.32 -9.35
N ASN A 75 -14.66 -3.97 -9.53
CA ASN A 75 -15.18 -3.45 -10.80
C ASN A 75 -15.09 -1.92 -10.86
N HIS A 76 -14.70 -1.29 -9.76
CA HIS A 76 -14.44 0.13 -9.69
C HIS A 76 -12.97 0.43 -10.00
N GLY A 77 -12.67 1.70 -10.24
CA GLY A 77 -11.31 2.21 -10.38
C GLY A 77 -11.28 3.69 -9.99
N ILE A 78 -10.10 4.20 -9.76
CA ILE A 78 -9.96 5.63 -9.54
C ILE A 78 -10.49 6.38 -10.76
N ARG A 79 -11.27 7.44 -10.53
CA ARG A 79 -11.80 8.25 -11.64
C ARG A 79 -10.66 8.85 -12.44
N LEU A 80 -10.79 8.90 -13.77
CA LEU A 80 -9.74 9.40 -14.67
C LEU A 80 -9.39 10.87 -14.44
N ASP A 81 -10.33 11.65 -13.91
CA ASP A 81 -10.16 13.07 -13.57
C ASP A 81 -9.89 13.29 -12.07
N TYR A 82 -9.30 12.29 -11.40
CA TYR A 82 -9.06 12.33 -9.96
C TYR A 82 -8.27 13.57 -9.49
N GLN A 83 -7.31 14.02 -10.29
CA GLN A 83 -6.54 15.23 -10.00
C GLN A 83 -7.42 16.48 -10.05
N ALA A 84 -8.30 16.59 -11.06
CA ALA A 84 -9.26 17.69 -11.15
C ALA A 84 -10.28 17.67 -10.01
N ALA A 85 -10.54 16.48 -9.44
CA ALA A 85 -11.35 16.31 -8.23
C ALA A 85 -10.59 16.60 -6.93
N GLY A 86 -9.33 17.05 -7.02
CA GLY A 86 -8.50 17.38 -5.85
C GLY A 86 -7.92 16.15 -5.13
N ILE A 87 -7.94 15.00 -5.76
CA ILE A 87 -7.29 13.79 -5.23
C ILE A 87 -5.83 13.80 -5.69
N GLN A 88 -4.91 13.75 -4.75
CA GLN A 88 -3.48 13.62 -5.00
C GLN A 88 -2.98 12.31 -4.39
N THR A 89 -2.22 11.56 -5.15
CA THR A 89 -1.66 10.29 -4.70
C THR A 89 -0.32 10.50 -4.00
N TRP A 90 0.03 9.62 -3.06
CA TRP A 90 1.32 9.77 -2.36
C TRP A 90 2.55 9.62 -3.28
N PRO A 91 2.54 8.83 -4.39
CA PRO A 91 3.65 8.87 -5.35
C PRO A 91 3.78 10.22 -6.06
N GLU A 92 2.67 10.90 -6.37
CA GLU A 92 2.70 12.26 -6.92
C GLU A 92 3.28 13.25 -5.92
N LEU A 93 2.86 13.19 -4.65
CA LEU A 93 3.43 14.01 -3.57
C LEU A 93 4.94 13.80 -3.42
N LEU A 94 5.41 12.56 -3.52
CA LEU A 94 6.85 12.27 -3.48
C LEU A 94 7.57 12.80 -4.72
N SER A 95 6.96 12.66 -5.90
CA SER A 95 7.51 13.21 -7.14
C SER A 95 7.63 14.74 -7.07
N ASP A 96 6.61 15.42 -6.59
CA ASP A 96 6.63 16.88 -6.37
C ASP A 96 7.71 17.29 -5.35
N ALA A 97 7.98 16.42 -4.38
CA ALA A 97 9.09 16.59 -3.44
C ALA A 97 10.47 16.25 -4.03
N GLY A 98 10.54 15.86 -5.30
CA GLY A 98 11.78 15.59 -6.03
C GLY A 98 12.32 14.16 -5.86
N TYR A 99 11.48 13.20 -5.49
CA TYR A 99 11.81 11.78 -5.56
C TYR A 99 11.55 11.24 -6.96
N TYR A 100 12.38 10.30 -7.39
CA TYR A 100 12.04 9.43 -8.50
C TYR A 100 11.12 8.31 -7.96
N THR A 101 9.93 8.18 -8.53
CA THR A 101 8.96 7.17 -8.12
C THR A 101 8.85 6.08 -9.18
N SER A 102 8.77 4.84 -8.75
CA SER A 102 8.61 3.67 -9.62
C SER A 102 7.74 2.62 -8.94
N ALA A 103 6.98 1.87 -9.73
CA ALA A 103 6.15 0.78 -9.25
C ALA A 103 6.42 -0.47 -10.08
N ILE A 104 6.47 -1.64 -9.42
CA ILE A 104 6.75 -2.94 -10.04
C ILE A 104 5.78 -3.96 -9.48
N GLY A 105 5.19 -4.78 -10.36
CA GLY A 105 4.26 -5.85 -10.01
C GLY A 105 2.79 -5.43 -10.15
N LYS A 106 1.93 -6.02 -9.32
CA LYS A 106 0.49 -5.82 -9.40
C LYS A 106 0.10 -4.43 -8.89
N MET A 107 -0.34 -3.57 -9.79
CA MET A 107 -0.90 -2.25 -9.44
C MET A 107 -2.38 -2.33 -9.12
N HIS A 108 -3.16 -2.90 -10.02
CA HIS A 108 -4.59 -3.18 -9.89
C HIS A 108 -5.39 -1.98 -9.33
N PHE A 109 -5.17 -0.81 -9.91
CA PHE A 109 -5.94 0.39 -9.59
C PHE A 109 -7.23 0.49 -10.39
N TYR A 110 -7.36 -0.31 -11.44
CA TYR A 110 -8.51 -0.45 -12.32
C TYR A 110 -8.90 -1.93 -12.44
N PRO A 111 -10.16 -2.24 -12.84
CA PRO A 111 -10.65 -3.61 -12.94
C PRO A 111 -9.87 -4.51 -13.93
N TRP A 112 -9.15 -3.92 -14.86
CA TRP A 112 -8.49 -4.61 -16.00
C TRP A 112 -6.96 -4.39 -16.04
N ASP A 113 -6.36 -4.01 -14.94
CA ASP A 113 -4.91 -3.88 -14.80
C ASP A 113 -4.27 -5.22 -14.41
#